data_9c347da0f1bf1e2642445c1a3f2f90fb
#
_entry.id   9c347da0f1bf1e2642445c1a3f2f90fb
#
_cell.length_a   1.000
_cell.length_b   1.000
_cell.length_c   1.000
_cell.angle_alpha   90.00
_cell.angle_beta   90.00
_cell.angle_gamma   90.00
#
_symmetry.space_group_name_H-M   'P 1'
#
loop_
_entity.id
_entity.type
_entity.pdbx_description
1 polymer ?
#
loop_
_entity_poly.entity_id
_entity_poly.type
_entity_poly.pdbx_seq_one_letter_code
_entity_poly.pdbx_strand_id
1 'polypeptide(L)'
;ASYEDAAKYAADCLSEFGGLDAVDPDGWKWFCNKSLIDGLGATSENPKEIIWRGNVEESNTLETDYYPPSLYGSGKINPTQNLVDAFPMANGYPIADANAEYDAKNPYQNRDPRLAAYILVNGDKIGATDGVVNTAADSKTLDGLNKENGKSTKTGYYLRKLLRPDVNLNPSSTTKQKHLSARIRTTEILLDYAEAANEAQGPKVNVGGANYSAYDVIKAIRKRAGIGEFGGDPYLE
;
A
#
# COMPACT_ATOMS: atom_id res chain seq x y z
N ALA A 1 16.25 -23.92 -11.91
CA ALA A 1 15.44 -23.76 -10.70
C ALA A 1 13.99 -24.08 -11.06
N SER A 2 13.32 -24.89 -10.29
CA SER A 2 11.90 -25.19 -10.41
C SER A 2 11.07 -24.26 -9.53
N TYR A 3 9.76 -24.21 -9.72
CA TYR A 3 8.86 -23.50 -8.79
C TYR A 3 8.93 -24.12 -7.37
N GLU A 4 9.15 -25.43 -7.27
CA GLU A 4 9.32 -26.11 -5.98
C GLU A 4 10.59 -25.64 -5.25
N ASP A 5 11.71 -25.47 -5.98
CA ASP A 5 12.94 -24.87 -5.42
C ASP A 5 12.69 -23.43 -4.96
N ALA A 6 11.98 -22.62 -5.76
CA ALA A 6 11.66 -21.25 -5.42
C ALA A 6 10.80 -21.17 -4.15
N ALA A 7 9.75 -22.00 -4.06
CA ALA A 7 8.92 -22.10 -2.87
C ALA A 7 9.72 -22.53 -1.64
N LYS A 8 10.63 -23.52 -1.81
CA LYS A 8 11.50 -23.96 -0.72
C LYS A 8 12.41 -22.86 -0.20
N TYR A 9 13.11 -22.14 -1.07
CA TYR A 9 14.00 -21.06 -0.63
C TYR A 9 13.23 -19.89 0.00
N ALA A 10 12.03 -19.57 -0.49
CA ALA A 10 11.17 -18.59 0.14
C ALA A 10 10.70 -19.06 1.54
N ALA A 11 10.31 -20.32 1.68
CA ALA A 11 9.92 -20.90 2.97
C ALA A 11 11.09 -20.92 3.97
N ASP A 12 12.29 -21.32 3.52
CA ASP A 12 13.51 -21.29 4.35
C ASP A 12 13.80 -19.88 4.87
N CYS A 13 13.73 -18.87 3.99
CA CYS A 13 13.88 -17.46 4.38
C CYS A 13 12.81 -17.04 5.40
N LEU A 14 11.54 -17.33 5.12
CA LEU A 14 10.42 -16.94 5.97
C LEU A 14 10.48 -17.58 7.36
N SER A 15 11.03 -18.78 7.47
CA SER A 15 11.17 -19.47 8.76
C SER A 15 12.02 -18.69 9.76
N GLU A 16 13.04 -17.96 9.27
CA GLU A 16 13.90 -17.10 10.10
C GLU A 16 13.17 -15.85 10.64
N PHE A 17 12.06 -15.48 9.99
CA PHE A 17 11.26 -14.29 10.34
C PHE A 17 9.88 -14.64 10.93
N GLY A 18 9.67 -15.89 11.34
CA GLY A 18 8.43 -16.35 11.97
C GLY A 18 7.30 -16.73 11.01
N GLY A 19 7.60 -16.88 9.71
CA GLY A 19 6.66 -17.38 8.71
C GLY A 19 5.38 -16.55 8.60
N LEU A 20 4.26 -17.24 8.40
CA LEU A 20 2.95 -16.61 8.27
C LEU A 20 2.45 -15.93 9.57
N ASP A 21 2.87 -16.42 10.73
CA ASP A 21 2.50 -15.86 12.04
C ASP A 21 3.16 -14.48 12.30
N ALA A 22 4.20 -14.16 11.52
CA ALA A 22 4.87 -12.87 11.59
C ALA A 22 4.16 -11.74 10.84
N VAL A 23 3.07 -11.99 10.15
CA VAL A 23 2.28 -10.96 9.46
C VAL A 23 1.82 -9.90 10.47
N ASP A 24 2.24 -8.65 10.23
CA ASP A 24 1.92 -7.51 11.10
C ASP A 24 0.59 -6.89 10.67
N PRO A 25 -0.39 -6.71 11.58
CA PRO A 25 -1.65 -6.03 11.28
C PRO A 25 -1.48 -4.67 10.60
N ASP A 26 -0.45 -3.91 10.96
CA ASP A 26 -0.14 -2.60 10.41
C ASP A 26 0.93 -2.62 9.30
N GLY A 27 1.46 -3.79 8.96
CA GLY A 27 2.55 -3.95 8.02
C GLY A 27 2.27 -3.44 6.59
N TRP A 28 1.01 -3.26 6.19
CA TRP A 28 0.63 -2.71 4.90
C TRP A 28 0.64 -1.18 4.84
N LYS A 29 0.66 -0.50 6.02
CA LYS A 29 0.66 0.96 6.17
C LYS A 29 1.83 1.49 7.02
N TRP A 30 2.92 0.73 7.11
CA TRP A 30 4.10 1.06 7.90
C TRP A 30 4.67 2.46 7.62
N PHE A 31 4.58 2.94 6.37
CA PHE A 31 5.14 4.22 5.92
C PHE A 31 4.46 5.45 6.51
N CYS A 32 3.24 5.35 7.02
CA CYS A 32 2.51 6.43 7.69
C CYS A 32 2.38 6.24 9.21
N ASN A 33 2.98 5.18 9.76
CA ASN A 33 3.00 4.96 11.21
C ASN A 33 4.05 5.88 11.88
N LYS A 34 3.60 7.07 12.27
CA LYS A 34 4.44 8.11 12.86
C LYS A 34 5.22 7.61 14.07
N SER A 35 4.56 6.99 15.04
CA SER A 35 5.20 6.55 16.28
C SER A 35 6.26 5.49 16.03
N LEU A 36 6.02 4.57 15.10
CA LEU A 36 7.00 3.57 14.69
C LEU A 36 8.24 4.26 14.08
N ILE A 37 8.05 5.12 13.09
CA ILE A 37 9.16 5.70 12.32
C ILE A 37 9.95 6.70 13.16
N ASP A 38 9.30 7.54 13.93
CA ASP A 38 9.96 8.56 14.78
C ASP A 38 10.84 7.90 15.85
N GLY A 39 10.46 6.71 16.34
CA GLY A 39 11.24 5.92 17.29
C GLY A 39 12.49 5.25 16.70
N LEU A 40 12.62 5.18 15.36
CA LEU A 40 13.75 4.49 14.72
C LEU A 40 14.98 5.39 14.62
N GLY A 41 16.15 4.77 14.85
CA GLY A 41 17.47 5.33 14.58
C GLY A 41 18.28 4.43 13.63
N ALA A 42 19.51 4.80 13.36
CA ALA A 42 20.40 4.06 12.46
C ALA A 42 20.67 2.62 12.93
N THR A 43 20.74 2.42 14.24
CA THR A 43 21.07 1.11 14.88
C THR A 43 19.84 0.41 15.47
N SER A 44 18.63 0.95 15.30
CA SER A 44 17.42 0.29 15.78
C SER A 44 17.19 -1.01 15.03
N GLU A 45 16.62 -2.01 15.73
CA GLU A 45 16.12 -3.21 15.08
C GLU A 45 15.09 -2.87 14.00
N ASN A 46 14.97 -3.73 13.03
CA ASN A 46 13.96 -3.56 11.99
C ASN A 46 12.56 -3.72 12.58
N PRO A 47 11.60 -2.90 12.17
CA PRO A 47 10.21 -3.19 12.45
C PRO A 47 9.79 -4.57 11.93
N LYS A 48 8.81 -5.16 12.58
CA LYS A 48 8.20 -6.42 12.14
C LYS A 48 7.86 -6.34 10.64
N GLU A 49 8.05 -7.40 9.91
CA GLU A 49 7.92 -7.51 8.45
C GLU A 49 8.99 -6.77 7.62
N ILE A 50 9.93 -6.06 8.17
CA ILE A 50 11.00 -5.43 7.38
C ILE A 50 12.27 -6.25 7.57
N ILE A 51 12.65 -6.98 6.52
CA ILE A 51 13.88 -7.77 6.48
C ILE A 51 15.09 -6.88 6.28
N TRP A 52 14.99 -5.96 5.32
CA TRP A 52 16.05 -5.01 5.02
C TRP A 52 15.50 -3.63 4.74
N ARG A 53 16.14 -2.62 5.32
CA ARG A 53 15.81 -1.21 5.13
C ARG A 53 17.05 -0.36 4.87
N GLY A 54 16.83 0.80 4.27
CA GLY A 54 17.80 1.89 4.26
C GLY A 54 17.84 2.64 5.59
N ASN A 55 18.67 3.68 5.63
CA ASN A 55 18.72 4.58 6.78
C ASN A 55 17.36 5.28 6.98
N VAL A 56 17.07 5.61 8.22
CA VAL A 56 15.95 6.49 8.57
C VAL A 56 16.47 7.92 8.56
N GLU A 57 15.95 8.74 7.67
CA GLU A 57 16.43 10.10 7.45
C GLU A 57 15.26 11.10 7.50
N GLU A 58 15.52 12.28 8.07
CA GLU A 58 14.59 13.39 8.03
C GLU A 58 14.63 14.04 6.65
N SER A 59 13.51 14.02 5.95
CA SER A 59 13.36 14.53 4.60
C SER A 59 11.95 15.06 4.35
N ASN A 60 11.78 15.79 3.28
CA ASN A 60 10.49 16.10 2.66
C ASN A 60 10.56 15.92 1.13
N THR A 61 11.54 15.17 0.67
CA THR A 61 11.79 15.00 -0.76
C THR A 61 10.66 14.24 -1.44
N LEU A 62 10.11 13.19 -0.78
CA LEU A 62 8.99 12.43 -1.33
C LEU A 62 7.73 13.32 -1.45
N GLU A 63 7.45 14.12 -0.44
CA GLU A 63 6.31 15.03 -0.44
C GLU A 63 6.50 16.16 -1.48
N THR A 64 7.71 16.72 -1.60
CA THR A 64 8.03 17.71 -2.63
C THR A 64 7.80 17.15 -4.04
N ASP A 65 8.12 15.89 -4.26
CA ASP A 65 7.94 15.22 -5.54
C ASP A 65 6.48 14.79 -5.79
N TYR A 66 5.75 14.36 -4.76
CA TYR A 66 4.52 13.61 -4.97
C TYR A 66 3.26 14.22 -4.38
N TYR A 67 3.35 15.17 -3.43
CA TYR A 67 2.15 15.88 -2.97
C TYR A 67 1.48 16.62 -4.14
N PRO A 68 0.14 16.79 -4.07
CA PRO A 68 -0.58 17.65 -4.99
C PRO A 68 -0.06 19.08 -5.00
N PRO A 69 -0.22 19.82 -6.11
CA PRO A 69 0.23 21.23 -6.22
C PRO A 69 -0.33 22.19 -5.17
N SER A 70 -1.58 21.99 -4.74
CA SER A 70 -2.20 22.82 -3.67
C SER A 70 -1.47 22.69 -2.33
N LEU A 71 -0.70 21.63 -2.13
CA LEU A 71 0.16 21.39 -0.97
C LEU A 71 1.64 21.64 -1.27
N TYR A 72 1.93 22.40 -2.33
CA TYR A 72 3.29 22.78 -2.79
C TYR A 72 4.13 21.62 -3.28
N GLY A 73 3.53 20.47 -3.60
CA GLY A 73 4.19 19.34 -4.24
C GLY A 73 4.19 19.44 -5.76
N SER A 74 4.90 18.52 -6.41
CA SER A 74 5.05 18.47 -7.86
C SER A 74 4.15 17.42 -8.55
N GLY A 75 3.37 16.65 -7.82
CA GLY A 75 2.38 15.68 -8.34
C GLY A 75 2.92 14.69 -9.36
N LYS A 76 4.20 14.29 -9.29
CA LYS A 76 4.90 13.54 -10.34
C LYS A 76 4.36 12.14 -10.61
N ILE A 77 3.68 11.51 -9.65
CA ILE A 77 3.12 10.17 -9.80
C ILE A 77 1.59 10.25 -9.77
N ASN A 78 1.00 9.76 -10.85
CA ASN A 78 -0.44 9.68 -10.99
C ASN A 78 -0.85 8.22 -11.19
N PRO A 79 -1.44 7.57 -10.17
CA PRO A 79 -1.99 6.23 -10.30
C PRO A 79 -2.97 6.11 -11.46
N THR A 80 -2.93 4.99 -12.19
CA THR A 80 -3.85 4.75 -13.31
C THR A 80 -5.22 4.29 -12.83
N GLN A 81 -6.26 4.48 -13.65
CA GLN A 81 -7.58 3.93 -13.37
C GLN A 81 -7.54 2.41 -13.21
N ASN A 82 -6.77 1.71 -14.05
CA ASN A 82 -6.61 0.26 -13.95
C ASN A 82 -6.08 -0.19 -12.58
N LEU A 83 -5.15 0.57 -12.00
CA LEU A 83 -4.66 0.28 -10.65
C LEU A 83 -5.77 0.51 -9.60
N VAL A 84 -6.54 1.59 -9.72
CA VAL A 84 -7.66 1.87 -8.82
C VAL A 84 -8.72 0.77 -8.92
N ASP A 85 -9.04 0.31 -10.12
CA ASP A 85 -10.01 -0.75 -10.37
C ASP A 85 -9.55 -2.13 -9.86
N ALA A 86 -8.23 -2.36 -9.82
CA ALA A 86 -7.66 -3.61 -9.29
C ALA A 86 -7.84 -3.80 -7.78
N PHE A 87 -8.09 -2.73 -7.02
CA PHE A 87 -8.49 -2.89 -5.62
C PHE A 87 -9.90 -3.46 -5.55
N PRO A 88 -10.14 -4.57 -4.84
CA PRO A 88 -11.47 -5.16 -4.72
C PRO A 88 -12.39 -4.31 -3.82
N MET A 89 -13.62 -4.76 -3.67
CA MET A 89 -14.51 -4.30 -2.61
C MET A 89 -14.09 -4.87 -1.25
N ALA A 90 -14.54 -4.28 -0.16
CA ALA A 90 -14.27 -4.74 1.20
C ALA A 90 -14.82 -6.15 1.49
N ASN A 91 -15.83 -6.60 0.74
CA ASN A 91 -16.36 -7.96 0.76
C ASN A 91 -15.50 -8.97 -0.04
N GLY A 92 -14.39 -8.52 -0.63
CA GLY A 92 -13.41 -9.34 -1.32
C GLY A 92 -13.62 -9.50 -2.83
N TYR A 93 -14.78 -9.19 -3.38
CA TYR A 93 -15.05 -9.34 -4.81
C TYR A 93 -14.39 -8.22 -5.65
N PRO A 94 -13.82 -8.55 -6.83
CA PRO A 94 -13.43 -7.54 -7.82
C PRO A 94 -14.63 -6.67 -8.21
N ILE A 95 -14.41 -5.38 -8.51
CA ILE A 95 -15.49 -4.44 -8.82
C ILE A 95 -16.35 -4.84 -10.03
N ALA A 96 -15.83 -5.67 -10.92
CA ALA A 96 -16.56 -6.17 -12.10
C ALA A 96 -17.41 -7.42 -11.81
N ASP A 97 -17.28 -8.01 -10.61
CA ASP A 97 -18.06 -9.18 -10.21
C ASP A 97 -19.52 -8.78 -9.86
N ALA A 98 -20.47 -9.65 -10.19
CA ALA A 98 -21.89 -9.40 -9.90
C ALA A 98 -22.19 -9.31 -8.39
N ASN A 99 -21.37 -9.96 -7.55
CA ASN A 99 -21.51 -9.95 -6.09
C ASN A 99 -20.72 -8.83 -5.41
N ALA A 100 -20.04 -7.97 -6.18
CA ALA A 100 -19.20 -6.91 -5.65
C ALA A 100 -19.99 -5.82 -4.91
N GLU A 101 -21.27 -5.62 -5.25
CA GLU A 101 -22.09 -4.50 -4.75
C GLU A 101 -21.43 -3.13 -5.05
N TYR A 102 -20.73 -3.04 -6.17
CA TYR A 102 -20.05 -1.82 -6.58
C TYR A 102 -21.01 -0.75 -7.04
N ASP A 103 -20.94 0.44 -6.45
CA ASP A 103 -21.70 1.61 -6.87
C ASP A 103 -20.83 2.60 -7.65
N ALA A 104 -21.05 2.72 -8.96
CA ALA A 104 -20.32 3.64 -9.83
C ALA A 104 -20.56 5.13 -9.49
N LYS A 105 -21.61 5.47 -8.74
CA LYS A 105 -21.86 6.84 -8.25
C LYS A 105 -21.04 7.17 -7.01
N ASN A 106 -20.62 6.14 -6.27
CA ASN A 106 -19.81 6.21 -5.07
C ASN A 106 -18.57 5.27 -5.18
N PRO A 107 -17.69 5.46 -6.18
CA PRO A 107 -16.73 4.46 -6.63
C PRO A 107 -15.65 4.11 -5.59
N TYR A 108 -15.52 4.90 -4.53
CA TYR A 108 -14.51 4.71 -3.47
C TYR A 108 -15.08 4.20 -2.15
N GLN A 109 -16.41 4.03 -2.05
CA GLN A 109 -17.05 3.50 -0.86
C GLN A 109 -16.93 1.98 -0.81
N ASN A 110 -16.81 1.44 0.40
CA ASN A 110 -16.72 -0.02 0.67
C ASN A 110 -15.65 -0.74 -0.15
N ARG A 111 -14.57 -0.05 -0.47
CA ARG A 111 -13.42 -0.62 -1.18
C ARG A 111 -12.41 -1.21 -0.20
N ASP A 112 -11.52 -2.00 -0.73
CA ASP A 112 -10.31 -2.44 -0.03
C ASP A 112 -9.64 -1.26 0.70
N PRO A 113 -9.39 -1.35 2.02
CA PRO A 113 -8.80 -0.25 2.79
C PRO A 113 -7.45 0.24 2.25
N ARG A 114 -6.72 -0.61 1.51
CA ARG A 114 -5.45 -0.23 0.86
C ARG A 114 -5.64 0.82 -0.22
N LEU A 115 -6.81 0.90 -0.86
CA LEU A 115 -7.08 1.96 -1.83
C LEU A 115 -6.93 3.34 -1.18
N ALA A 116 -7.64 3.58 -0.07
CA ALA A 116 -7.56 4.85 0.64
C ALA A 116 -6.19 5.14 1.26
N ALA A 117 -5.43 4.08 1.62
CA ALA A 117 -4.09 4.24 2.17
C ALA A 117 -3.01 4.54 1.12
N TYR A 118 -3.22 4.13 -0.13
CA TYR A 118 -2.18 4.20 -1.17
C TYR A 118 -2.43 5.27 -2.23
N ILE A 119 -3.68 5.68 -2.42
CA ILE A 119 -4.11 6.57 -3.49
C ILE A 119 -4.94 7.72 -2.93
N LEU A 120 -4.65 8.94 -3.38
CA LEU A 120 -5.47 10.11 -3.11
C LEU A 120 -6.51 10.25 -4.23
N VAL A 121 -7.78 10.31 -3.83
CA VAL A 121 -8.90 10.56 -4.73
C VAL A 121 -9.48 11.95 -4.50
N ASN A 122 -10.42 12.37 -5.33
CA ASN A 122 -11.09 13.66 -5.19
C ASN A 122 -11.79 13.79 -3.83
N GLY A 123 -11.50 14.87 -3.11
CA GLY A 123 -12.04 15.14 -1.78
C GLY A 123 -11.23 14.59 -0.60
N ASP A 124 -10.20 13.81 -0.86
CA ASP A 124 -9.30 13.31 0.18
C ASP A 124 -8.51 14.43 0.84
N LYS A 125 -7.98 14.12 2.04
CA LYS A 125 -7.12 15.02 2.80
C LYS A 125 -5.75 14.41 3.00
N ILE A 126 -4.71 15.25 2.94
CA ILE A 126 -3.33 14.89 3.26
C ILE A 126 -2.54 16.14 3.66
N GLY A 127 -1.38 15.93 4.27
CA GLY A 127 -0.47 16.97 4.72
C GLY A 127 -0.79 17.47 6.13
N ALA A 128 0.17 18.15 6.74
CA ALA A 128 0.09 18.62 8.13
C ALA A 128 -1.10 19.55 8.42
N THR A 129 -1.73 20.11 7.40
CA THR A 129 -2.89 21.00 7.51
C THR A 129 -4.20 20.36 7.06
N ASP A 130 -4.22 19.05 6.83
CA ASP A 130 -5.37 18.32 6.27
C ASP A 130 -5.94 18.97 4.99
N GLY A 131 -5.03 19.37 4.09
CA GLY A 131 -5.42 20.02 2.84
C GLY A 131 -6.29 19.12 1.96
N VAL A 132 -7.42 19.68 1.51
CA VAL A 132 -8.36 18.95 0.64
C VAL A 132 -7.85 18.94 -0.78
N VAL A 133 -7.74 17.73 -1.36
CA VAL A 133 -7.29 17.50 -2.74
C VAL A 133 -8.51 17.50 -3.68
N ASN A 134 -8.51 18.40 -4.66
CA ASN A 134 -9.62 18.54 -5.62
C ASN A 134 -9.16 18.17 -7.02
N THR A 135 -9.30 16.90 -7.41
CA THR A 135 -8.81 16.38 -8.69
C THR A 135 -9.77 16.53 -9.86
N ALA A 136 -11.00 17.01 -9.62
CA ALA A 136 -11.99 17.18 -10.67
C ALA A 136 -11.52 18.12 -11.79
N ALA A 137 -11.98 17.90 -13.02
CA ALA A 137 -11.59 18.71 -14.18
C ALA A 137 -12.03 20.18 -14.07
N ASP A 138 -13.12 20.46 -13.36
CA ASP A 138 -13.63 21.80 -13.08
C ASP A 138 -13.06 22.43 -11.79
N SER A 139 -12.14 21.73 -11.12
CA SER A 139 -11.49 22.23 -9.90
C SER A 139 -10.95 23.64 -10.06
N LYS A 140 -11.02 24.42 -8.99
CA LYS A 140 -10.42 25.78 -8.92
C LYS A 140 -8.96 25.72 -8.46
N THR A 141 -8.49 24.58 -8.00
CA THR A 141 -7.09 24.38 -7.57
C THR A 141 -6.26 23.75 -8.69
N LEU A 142 -4.94 23.85 -8.57
CA LEU A 142 -4.00 23.22 -9.50
C LEU A 142 -3.96 21.69 -9.37
N ASP A 143 -4.65 21.10 -8.38
CA ASP A 143 -4.77 19.66 -8.24
C ASP A 143 -5.66 19.03 -9.30
N GLY A 144 -6.52 19.83 -9.94
CA GLY A 144 -7.49 19.34 -10.92
C GLY A 144 -6.85 18.73 -12.16
N LEU A 145 -7.62 17.86 -12.81
CA LEU A 145 -7.20 17.12 -13.99
C LEU A 145 -6.65 18.07 -15.08
N ASN A 146 -5.40 17.88 -15.47
CA ASN A 146 -4.71 18.63 -16.53
C ASN A 146 -4.67 20.17 -16.36
N LYS A 147 -4.72 20.69 -15.13
CA LYS A 147 -4.71 22.16 -14.88
C LYS A 147 -3.35 22.79 -15.16
N GLU A 148 -2.27 22.20 -14.66
CA GLU A 148 -0.89 22.69 -14.85
C GLU A 148 -0.02 21.59 -15.45
N ASN A 149 0.70 21.91 -16.52
CA ASN A 149 1.57 20.95 -17.17
C ASN A 149 2.74 20.54 -16.24
N GLY A 150 2.94 19.24 -16.10
CA GLY A 150 4.03 18.66 -15.31
C GLY A 150 3.76 18.56 -13.80
N LYS A 151 2.63 19.07 -13.28
CA LYS A 151 2.30 19.02 -11.85
C LYS A 151 0.91 18.48 -11.56
N SER A 152 -0.10 18.92 -12.31
CA SER A 152 -1.48 18.47 -12.12
C SER A 152 -1.65 17.03 -12.59
N THR A 153 -2.53 16.31 -11.88
CA THR A 153 -2.83 14.93 -12.23
C THR A 153 -3.30 14.77 -13.68
N LYS A 154 -2.88 13.69 -14.33
CA LYS A 154 -3.31 13.25 -15.65
C LYS A 154 -4.42 12.19 -15.61
N THR A 155 -4.69 11.65 -14.41
CA THR A 155 -5.58 10.51 -14.21
C THR A 155 -6.74 10.80 -13.25
N GLY A 156 -6.71 11.93 -12.53
CA GLY A 156 -7.63 12.23 -11.44
C GLY A 156 -7.17 11.70 -10.08
N TYR A 157 -5.98 11.12 -10.01
CA TYR A 157 -5.41 10.51 -8.80
C TYR A 157 -4.02 11.06 -8.50
N TYR A 158 -3.64 11.01 -7.22
CA TYR A 158 -2.26 11.24 -6.75
C TYR A 158 -1.79 10.07 -5.88
N LEU A 159 -0.47 9.96 -5.73
CA LEU A 159 0.13 8.99 -4.82
C LEU A 159 -0.11 9.42 -3.37
N ARG A 160 -0.50 8.46 -2.51
CA ARG A 160 -0.47 8.60 -1.05
C ARG A 160 0.57 7.68 -0.41
N LYS A 161 0.77 6.49 -0.99
CA LYS A 161 1.70 5.48 -0.47
C LYS A 161 3.11 6.08 -0.33
N LEU A 162 3.79 5.77 0.76
CA LEU A 162 5.14 6.21 1.16
C LEU A 162 5.23 7.66 1.65
N LEU A 163 4.17 8.45 1.55
CA LEU A 163 4.18 9.84 2.01
C LEU A 163 3.87 9.94 3.50
N ARG A 164 4.51 10.88 4.17
CA ARG A 164 4.24 11.24 5.55
C ARG A 164 3.13 12.30 5.59
N PRO A 165 1.97 12.01 6.22
CA PRO A 165 0.86 12.97 6.25
C PRO A 165 1.15 14.20 7.13
N ASP A 166 2.20 14.18 7.95
CA ASP A 166 2.60 15.27 8.85
C ASP A 166 3.73 16.16 8.29
N VAL A 167 4.13 15.98 7.03
CA VAL A 167 5.02 16.92 6.34
C VAL A 167 4.25 18.16 5.88
N ASN A 168 4.85 19.34 6.13
CA ASN A 168 4.36 20.61 5.63
C ASN A 168 5.35 21.20 4.61
N LEU A 169 4.90 21.49 3.41
CA LEU A 169 5.71 22.10 2.35
C LEU A 169 5.44 23.60 2.16
N ASN A 170 4.58 24.23 2.98
CA ASN A 170 4.36 25.67 2.89
C ASN A 170 5.70 26.40 3.09
N PRO A 171 6.12 27.25 2.13
CA PRO A 171 7.41 27.93 2.19
C PRO A 171 7.67 28.72 3.49
N SER A 172 6.62 29.19 4.15
CA SER A 172 6.74 29.94 5.42
C SER A 172 6.89 29.03 6.66
N SER A 173 6.62 27.73 6.53
CA SER A 173 6.59 26.80 7.68
C SER A 173 6.96 25.36 7.29
N THR A 174 7.88 25.22 6.35
CA THR A 174 8.32 23.90 5.84
C THR A 174 8.88 23.03 6.96
N THR A 175 8.47 21.77 6.98
CA THR A 175 8.97 20.75 7.90
C THR A 175 9.60 19.57 7.14
N LYS A 176 10.40 18.78 7.85
CA LYS A 176 10.92 17.48 7.44
C LYS A 176 10.47 16.45 8.45
N GLN A 177 10.30 15.23 8.02
CA GLN A 177 9.96 14.10 8.89
C GLN A 177 10.84 12.90 8.56
N LYS A 178 11.02 12.00 9.52
CA LYS A 178 11.73 10.74 9.28
C LYS A 178 10.96 9.88 8.28
N HIS A 179 11.68 9.28 7.33
CA HIS A 179 11.15 8.31 6.39
C HIS A 179 11.85 6.98 6.56
N LEU A 180 11.10 5.90 6.45
CA LEU A 180 11.58 4.53 6.49
C LEU A 180 11.54 3.93 5.09
N SER A 181 12.71 3.67 4.52
CA SER A 181 12.84 3.04 3.21
C SER A 181 12.97 1.52 3.36
N ALA A 182 11.84 0.81 3.38
CA ALA A 182 11.84 -0.65 3.31
C ALA A 182 12.35 -1.11 1.94
N ARG A 183 13.33 -2.01 1.92
CA ARG A 183 13.92 -2.59 0.71
C ARG A 183 13.40 -3.97 0.44
N ILE A 184 13.34 -4.83 1.47
CA ILE A 184 12.79 -6.18 1.41
C ILE A 184 11.86 -6.35 2.61
N ARG A 185 10.68 -6.89 2.37
CA ARG A 185 9.66 -7.16 3.39
C ARG A 185 9.23 -8.64 3.33
N THR A 186 8.89 -9.19 4.49
CA THR A 186 8.36 -10.57 4.56
C THR A 186 7.11 -10.76 3.71
N THR A 187 6.27 -9.71 3.56
CA THR A 187 5.09 -9.76 2.66
C THR A 187 5.47 -10.06 1.21
N GLU A 188 6.58 -9.51 0.70
CA GLU A 188 7.09 -9.80 -0.65
C GLU A 188 7.46 -11.27 -0.76
N ILE A 189 8.28 -11.77 0.16
CA ILE A 189 8.71 -13.18 0.16
C ILE A 189 7.51 -14.15 0.36
N LEU A 190 6.50 -13.75 1.15
CA LEU A 190 5.26 -14.52 1.27
C LEU A 190 4.50 -14.61 -0.05
N LEU A 191 4.45 -13.53 -0.82
CA LEU A 191 3.79 -13.53 -2.14
C LEU A 191 4.60 -14.33 -3.16
N ASP A 192 5.92 -14.24 -3.15
CA ASP A 192 6.82 -15.06 -3.99
C ASP A 192 6.66 -16.54 -3.67
N TYR A 193 6.58 -16.87 -2.37
CA TYR A 193 6.25 -18.24 -1.94
C TYR A 193 4.90 -18.68 -2.46
N ALA A 194 3.85 -17.86 -2.31
CA ALA A 194 2.50 -18.21 -2.72
C ALA A 194 2.42 -18.47 -4.23
N GLU A 195 3.06 -17.63 -5.04
CA GLU A 195 3.14 -17.83 -6.49
C GLU A 195 3.85 -19.15 -6.82
N ALA A 196 5.06 -19.35 -6.28
CA ALA A 196 5.85 -20.53 -6.55
C ALA A 196 5.18 -21.83 -6.07
N ALA A 197 4.56 -21.83 -4.89
CA ALA A 197 3.86 -22.98 -4.36
C ALA A 197 2.60 -23.34 -5.19
N ASN A 198 1.85 -22.31 -5.62
CA ASN A 198 0.68 -22.49 -6.48
C ASN A 198 1.06 -23.11 -7.83
N GLU A 199 2.12 -22.62 -8.46
CA GLU A 199 2.61 -23.15 -9.74
C GLU A 199 3.21 -24.56 -9.60
N ALA A 200 3.81 -24.88 -8.45
CA ALA A 200 4.41 -26.19 -8.20
C ALA A 200 3.36 -27.28 -7.95
N GLN A 201 2.41 -27.07 -7.05
CA GLN A 201 1.52 -28.11 -6.56
C GLN A 201 0.07 -27.63 -6.33
N GLY A 202 -0.26 -26.40 -6.72
CA GLY A 202 -1.58 -25.81 -6.56
C GLY A 202 -1.78 -25.08 -5.22
N PRO A 203 -2.92 -24.37 -5.07
CA PRO A 203 -3.09 -23.33 -4.06
C PRO A 203 -3.18 -23.83 -2.62
N LYS A 204 -3.58 -25.10 -2.40
CA LYS A 204 -3.89 -25.65 -1.07
C LYS A 204 -2.87 -26.66 -0.54
N VAL A 205 -1.73 -26.82 -1.25
CA VAL A 205 -0.67 -27.74 -0.83
C VAL A 205 0.46 -26.97 -0.16
N ASN A 206 0.95 -27.47 0.97
CA ASN A 206 2.12 -26.96 1.63
C ASN A 206 3.38 -27.43 0.88
N VAL A 207 4.19 -26.49 0.40
CA VAL A 207 5.36 -26.76 -0.44
C VAL A 207 6.64 -26.32 0.27
N GLY A 208 7.76 -26.92 -0.04
CA GLY A 208 9.07 -26.46 0.39
C GLY A 208 9.33 -26.55 1.90
N GLY A 209 8.56 -27.34 2.65
CA GLY A 209 8.70 -27.47 4.10
C GLY A 209 7.93 -26.44 4.92
N ALA A 210 7.19 -25.53 4.29
CA ALA A 210 6.31 -24.60 4.98
C ALA A 210 5.11 -25.34 5.62
N ASN A 211 4.58 -24.79 6.72
CA ASN A 211 3.37 -25.28 7.38
C ASN A 211 2.09 -24.54 6.94
N TYR A 212 2.16 -23.82 5.83
CA TYR A 212 1.07 -23.06 5.21
C TYR A 212 1.11 -23.22 3.67
N SER A 213 -0.01 -23.00 3.03
CA SER A 213 -0.19 -23.08 1.58
C SER A 213 -0.20 -21.67 0.96
N ALA A 214 -0.17 -21.59 -0.39
CA ALA A 214 -0.40 -20.35 -1.13
C ALA A 214 -1.73 -19.68 -0.74
N TYR A 215 -2.78 -20.49 -0.61
CA TYR A 215 -4.11 -20.02 -0.18
C TYR A 215 -4.06 -19.37 1.21
N ASP A 216 -3.35 -19.98 2.18
CA ASP A 216 -3.24 -19.43 3.53
C ASP A 216 -2.52 -18.08 3.53
N VAL A 217 -1.48 -17.93 2.73
CA VAL A 217 -0.75 -16.67 2.55
C VAL A 217 -1.68 -15.57 2.02
N ILE A 218 -2.38 -15.84 0.91
CA ILE A 218 -3.29 -14.86 0.31
C ILE A 218 -4.41 -14.49 1.28
N LYS A 219 -4.98 -15.48 1.97
CA LYS A 219 -6.01 -15.27 2.99
C LYS A 219 -5.51 -14.37 4.14
N ALA A 220 -4.31 -14.62 4.65
CA ALA A 220 -3.73 -13.82 5.73
C ALA A 220 -3.47 -12.36 5.30
N ILE A 221 -2.91 -12.14 4.11
CA ILE A 221 -2.64 -10.80 3.58
C ILE A 221 -3.93 -10.03 3.32
N ARG A 222 -4.95 -10.66 2.76
CA ARG A 222 -6.26 -10.04 2.52
C ARG A 222 -6.95 -9.69 3.82
N LYS A 223 -7.02 -10.63 4.77
CA LYS A 223 -7.57 -10.40 6.12
C LYS A 223 -6.86 -9.26 6.84
N ARG A 224 -5.53 -9.22 6.82
CA ARG A 224 -4.73 -8.14 7.40
C ARG A 224 -5.10 -6.76 6.83
N ALA A 225 -5.40 -6.68 5.54
CA ALA A 225 -5.81 -5.45 4.87
C ALA A 225 -7.24 -5.01 5.23
N GLY A 226 -8.00 -5.83 5.97
CA GLY A 226 -9.38 -5.56 6.32
C GLY A 226 -10.42 -6.10 5.34
N ILE A 227 -9.99 -6.91 4.35
CA ILE A 227 -10.92 -7.56 3.43
C ILE A 227 -11.65 -8.67 4.18
N GLY A 228 -12.97 -8.68 4.06
CA GLY A 228 -13.81 -9.68 4.72
C GLY A 228 -13.96 -9.47 6.23
N GLU A 229 -13.61 -8.30 6.77
CA GLU A 229 -13.78 -7.99 8.19
C GLU A 229 -15.24 -8.14 8.64
N PHE A 230 -16.16 -7.77 7.76
CA PHE A 230 -17.59 -7.85 8.00
C PHE A 230 -18.23 -8.88 7.05
N GLY A 231 -18.28 -10.15 7.43
CA GLY A 231 -18.97 -11.18 6.68
C GLY A 231 -18.11 -12.23 5.97
N GLY A 232 -16.80 -12.23 6.22
CA GLY A 232 -15.86 -13.16 5.56
C GLY A 232 -15.33 -12.65 4.22
N ASP A 233 -14.55 -13.49 3.52
CA ASP A 233 -14.00 -13.22 2.19
C ASP A 233 -14.53 -14.26 1.19
N PRO A 234 -15.81 -14.16 0.80
CA PRO A 234 -16.48 -15.19 -0.01
C PRO A 234 -15.89 -15.33 -1.42
N TYR A 235 -15.13 -14.36 -1.88
CA TYR A 235 -14.44 -14.48 -3.17
C TYR A 235 -13.25 -15.45 -3.09
N LEU A 236 -12.64 -15.57 -1.91
CA LEU A 236 -11.51 -16.47 -1.69
C LEU A 236 -11.96 -17.87 -1.22
N GLU A 237 -13.09 -17.97 -0.53
CA GLU A 237 -13.65 -19.22 0.02
C GLU A 237 -14.36 -20.06 -1.05
#